data_7fd83c9610df72142b0bc9039401c9eb
#
_entry.id   7fd83c9610df72142b0bc9039401c9eb
#
_cell.length_a   1.000
_cell.length_b   1.000
_cell.length_c   1.000
_cell.angle_alpha   90.00
_cell.angle_beta   90.00
_cell.angle_gamma   90.00
#
_symmetry.space_group_name_H-M   'P 1'
#
loop_
_entity.id
_entity.type
_entity.pdbx_description
1 polymer ?
#
loop_
_entity_poly.entity_id
_entity_poly.type
_entity_poly.pdbx_seq_one_letter_code
_entity_poly.pdbx_strand_id
1 'polypeptide(L)'
;AIAASDPELVKSTVEEIVRLGADRKSWLVFSSGVNHAYMLKNEFERHDIDVGVVTGSDGNKVREKTIADFKSEKLKCLINVNVLTTGFDHPPVDLCAIVRATASTGLYVQIVGRAMRVAEGKTDALILDYGQNVERHGFIDKVKPKDKSAGAGEGEAPIKTCEVCQTMCHAACKICPECGFEFPAPTLNHGANSYKGAMLSSQVEAEWYEVDSVMYGRHKKEGKPDSLKVTY
;
A
#
# COMPACT_ATOMS: atom_id res chain seq x y z
N ALA A 1 -4.88 -3.55 13.33
CA ALA A 1 -3.65 -3.74 14.13
C ALA A 1 -3.55 -5.18 14.64
N ILE A 2 -4.65 -5.84 15.00
CA ILE A 2 -4.62 -7.20 15.60
C ILE A 2 -4.22 -8.27 14.56
N ALA A 3 -4.75 -8.24 13.33
CA ALA A 3 -4.41 -9.23 12.31
C ALA A 3 -2.95 -9.12 11.81
N ALA A 4 -2.38 -7.92 11.79
CA ALA A 4 -0.97 -7.72 11.41
C ALA A 4 0.03 -8.23 12.47
N SER A 5 -0.44 -8.63 13.65
CA SER A 5 0.37 -9.17 14.75
C SER A 5 0.12 -10.66 14.98
N ASP A 6 -0.54 -11.34 14.03
CA ASP A 6 -0.69 -12.78 14.05
C ASP A 6 0.65 -13.43 13.65
N PRO A 7 1.27 -14.25 14.52
CA PRO A 7 2.58 -14.88 14.25
C PRO A 7 2.58 -15.76 12.99
N GLU A 8 1.50 -16.52 12.75
CA GLU A 8 1.41 -17.39 11.57
C GLU A 8 1.31 -16.57 10.28
N LEU A 9 0.57 -15.46 10.33
CA LEU A 9 0.49 -14.55 9.20
C LEU A 9 1.84 -13.89 8.90
N VAL A 10 2.57 -13.45 9.93
CA VAL A 10 3.91 -12.86 9.80
C VAL A 10 4.87 -13.89 9.20
N LYS A 11 4.85 -15.12 9.71
CA LYS A 11 5.69 -16.21 9.22
C LYS A 11 5.46 -16.49 7.74
N SER A 12 4.21 -16.73 7.33
CA SER A 12 3.87 -17.01 5.93
C SER A 12 4.18 -15.84 4.99
N THR A 13 4.01 -14.60 5.46
CA THR A 13 4.38 -13.39 4.72
C THR A 13 5.90 -13.34 4.47
N VAL A 14 6.70 -13.58 5.51
CA VAL A 14 8.17 -13.56 5.40
C VAL A 14 8.66 -14.71 4.52
N GLU A 15 8.13 -15.93 4.69
CA GLU A 15 8.47 -17.08 3.83
C GLU A 15 8.21 -16.76 2.35
N GLU A 16 7.09 -16.12 2.03
CA GLU A 16 6.80 -15.70 0.65
C GLU A 16 7.77 -14.63 0.15
N ILE A 17 8.07 -13.59 0.96
CA ILE A 17 9.03 -12.54 0.59
C ILE A 17 10.41 -13.15 0.34
N VAL A 18 10.89 -14.03 1.20
CA VAL A 18 12.19 -14.69 1.06
C VAL A 18 12.24 -15.54 -0.21
N ARG A 19 11.19 -16.31 -0.48
CA ARG A 19 11.07 -17.15 -1.66
C ARG A 19 11.05 -16.33 -2.96
N LEU A 20 10.25 -15.28 -3.02
CA LEU A 20 10.09 -14.44 -4.22
C LEU A 20 11.25 -13.47 -4.42
N GLY A 21 11.91 -13.08 -3.34
CA GLY A 21 13.03 -12.14 -3.32
C GLY A 21 14.42 -12.80 -3.32
N ALA A 22 14.52 -14.12 -3.58
CA ALA A 22 15.77 -14.86 -3.46
C ALA A 22 16.92 -14.26 -4.30
N ASP A 23 16.60 -13.76 -5.49
CA ASP A 23 17.53 -13.13 -6.45
C ASP A 23 17.69 -11.61 -6.24
N ARG A 24 16.95 -11.01 -5.30
CA ARG A 24 16.97 -9.57 -5.00
C ARG A 24 18.01 -9.22 -3.94
N LYS A 25 18.63 -8.05 -4.07
CA LYS A 25 19.75 -7.63 -3.25
C LYS A 25 19.39 -6.65 -2.15
N SER A 26 18.47 -5.72 -2.43
CA SER A 26 18.15 -4.59 -1.55
C SER A 26 16.65 -4.49 -1.32
N TRP A 27 16.20 -4.88 -0.11
CA TRP A 27 14.80 -5.03 0.22
C TRP A 27 14.31 -3.89 1.12
N LEU A 28 13.21 -3.28 0.75
CA LEU A 28 12.54 -2.26 1.55
C LEU A 28 11.14 -2.75 1.96
N VAL A 29 10.89 -2.88 3.26
CA VAL A 29 9.63 -3.40 3.80
C VAL A 29 8.90 -2.30 4.56
N PHE A 30 7.63 -2.09 4.24
CA PHE A 30 6.75 -1.13 4.91
C PHE A 30 5.80 -1.84 5.85
N SER A 31 6.02 -1.68 7.14
CA SER A 31 5.25 -2.31 8.21
C SER A 31 4.09 -1.42 8.68
N SER A 32 3.04 -2.06 9.23
CA SER A 32 1.86 -1.38 9.77
C SER A 32 2.09 -0.71 11.14
N GLY A 33 3.10 -1.14 11.90
CA GLY A 33 3.41 -0.63 13.22
C GLY A 33 4.72 -1.17 13.78
N VAL A 34 5.15 -0.63 14.92
CA VAL A 34 6.45 -0.96 15.53
C VAL A 34 6.52 -2.43 15.95
N ASN A 35 5.53 -2.94 16.68
CA ASN A 35 5.49 -4.35 17.10
C ASN A 35 5.53 -5.28 15.88
N HIS A 36 4.74 -4.98 14.85
CA HIS A 36 4.73 -5.74 13.60
C HIS A 36 6.11 -5.72 12.91
N ALA A 37 6.81 -4.58 12.90
CA ALA A 37 8.14 -4.46 12.33
C ALA A 37 9.15 -5.37 13.04
N TYR A 38 9.10 -5.46 14.36
CA TYR A 38 10.00 -6.34 15.12
C TYR A 38 9.62 -7.82 14.97
N MET A 39 8.34 -8.17 14.81
CA MET A 39 7.94 -9.54 14.49
C MET A 39 8.48 -9.95 13.10
N LEU A 40 8.32 -9.09 12.09
CA LEU A 40 8.88 -9.31 10.76
C LEU A 40 10.41 -9.45 10.83
N LYS A 41 11.10 -8.57 11.58
CA LYS A 41 12.54 -8.64 11.77
C LYS A 41 12.98 -10.00 12.32
N ASN A 42 12.38 -10.42 13.43
CA ASN A 42 12.72 -11.69 14.08
C ASN A 42 12.50 -12.88 13.12
N GLU A 43 11.48 -12.82 12.29
CA GLU A 43 11.21 -13.88 11.32
C GLU A 43 12.20 -13.85 10.14
N PHE A 44 12.53 -12.67 9.60
CA PHE A 44 13.58 -12.55 8.58
C PHE A 44 14.94 -13.06 9.08
N GLU A 45 15.32 -12.75 10.33
CA GLU A 45 16.56 -13.23 10.95
C GLU A 45 16.61 -14.77 11.08
N ARG A 46 15.44 -15.44 11.23
CA ARG A 46 15.36 -16.92 11.20
C ARG A 46 15.64 -17.51 9.81
N HIS A 47 15.51 -16.69 8.78
CA HIS A 47 15.86 -17.04 7.39
C HIS A 47 17.24 -16.51 6.98
N ASP A 48 18.11 -16.19 7.94
CA ASP A 48 19.47 -15.68 7.71
C ASP A 48 19.51 -14.39 6.85
N ILE A 49 18.48 -13.53 6.97
CA ILE A 49 18.46 -12.23 6.31
C ILE A 49 18.90 -11.15 7.30
N ASP A 50 19.93 -10.39 6.95
CA ASP A 50 20.40 -9.23 7.70
C ASP A 50 19.40 -8.09 7.61
N VAL A 51 18.76 -7.73 8.74
CA VAL A 51 17.63 -6.81 8.79
C VAL A 51 17.86 -5.63 9.72
N GLY A 52 17.61 -4.43 9.21
CA GLY A 52 17.46 -3.22 10.03
C GLY A 52 16.01 -2.79 10.18
N VAL A 53 15.68 -2.18 11.32
CA VAL A 53 14.37 -1.55 11.55
C VAL A 53 14.58 -0.06 11.80
N VAL A 54 13.73 0.78 11.17
CA VAL A 54 13.68 2.22 11.44
C VAL A 54 12.26 2.64 11.77
N THR A 55 12.13 3.36 12.89
CA THR A 55 10.86 3.83 13.44
C THR A 55 10.91 5.32 13.74
N GLY A 56 9.75 5.92 13.97
CA GLY A 56 9.65 7.33 14.36
C GLY A 56 10.24 7.62 15.75
N SER A 57 10.30 6.62 16.64
CA SER A 57 10.86 6.73 17.98
C SER A 57 12.37 6.61 18.05
N ASP A 58 13.03 6.19 16.97
CA ASP A 58 14.48 6.02 16.96
C ASP A 58 15.18 7.38 16.98
N GLY A 59 16.20 7.50 17.82
CA GLY A 59 17.06 8.68 17.82
C GLY A 59 17.78 8.85 16.47
N ASN A 60 18.04 10.09 16.06
CA ASN A 60 18.61 10.40 14.74
C ASN A 60 19.88 9.60 14.44
N LYS A 61 20.80 9.49 15.40
CA LYS A 61 22.06 8.74 15.20
C LYS A 61 21.85 7.25 14.90
N VAL A 62 20.90 6.61 15.60
CA VAL A 62 20.55 5.19 15.38
C VAL A 62 19.95 5.01 14.00
N ARG A 63 19.00 5.87 13.65
CA ARG A 63 18.34 5.85 12.34
C ARG A 63 19.34 6.06 11.20
N GLU A 64 20.19 7.07 11.29
CA GLU A 64 21.22 7.36 10.30
C GLU A 64 22.19 6.19 10.11
N LYS A 65 22.62 5.57 11.23
CA LYS A 65 23.49 4.39 11.18
C LYS A 65 22.79 3.21 10.48
N THR A 66 21.57 2.89 10.85
CA THR A 66 20.80 1.78 10.23
C THR A 66 20.60 2.00 8.73
N ILE A 67 20.30 3.25 8.33
CA ILE A 67 20.18 3.61 6.92
C ILE A 67 21.53 3.51 6.20
N ALA A 68 22.62 3.94 6.82
CA ALA A 68 23.95 3.84 6.25
C ALA A 68 24.39 2.36 6.09
N ASP A 69 24.11 1.51 7.07
CA ASP A 69 24.39 0.08 7.00
C ASP A 69 23.57 -0.61 5.88
N PHE A 70 22.32 -0.19 5.66
CA PHE A 70 21.51 -0.65 4.53
C PHE A 70 22.06 -0.16 3.18
N LYS A 71 22.42 1.12 3.07
CA LYS A 71 23.00 1.69 1.85
C LYS A 71 24.36 1.09 1.48
N SER A 72 25.12 0.62 2.47
CA SER A 72 26.42 -0.07 2.27
C SER A 72 26.30 -1.58 2.11
N GLU A 73 25.08 -2.10 1.90
CA GLU A 73 24.77 -3.52 1.67
C GLU A 73 25.14 -4.46 2.84
N LYS A 74 25.42 -3.90 4.04
CA LYS A 74 25.59 -4.69 5.27
C LYS A 74 24.24 -5.27 5.74
N LEU A 75 23.15 -4.60 5.42
CA LEU A 75 21.79 -5.06 5.66
C LEU A 75 21.12 -5.31 4.30
N LYS A 76 20.62 -6.51 4.09
CA LYS A 76 19.83 -6.86 2.90
C LYS A 76 18.43 -6.26 2.94
N CYS A 77 17.85 -6.19 4.13
CA CYS A 77 16.47 -5.75 4.34
C CYS A 77 16.40 -4.56 5.30
N LEU A 78 15.61 -3.55 4.94
CA LEU A 78 15.26 -2.41 5.81
C LEU A 78 13.76 -2.35 6.02
N ILE A 79 13.31 -2.58 7.26
CA ILE A 79 11.91 -2.46 7.64
C ILE A 79 11.65 -1.05 8.14
N ASN A 80 10.62 -0.41 7.59
CA ASN A 80 10.26 0.97 7.87
C ASN A 80 8.86 1.08 8.49
N VAL A 81 8.76 1.92 9.54
CA VAL A 81 7.48 2.28 10.17
C VAL A 81 7.27 3.79 10.02
N ASN A 82 6.59 4.21 8.97
CA ASN A 82 6.18 5.60 8.68
C ASN A 82 7.32 6.65 8.60
N VAL A 83 8.58 6.27 8.47
CA VAL A 83 9.71 7.21 8.52
C VAL A 83 10.31 7.47 7.13
N LEU A 84 10.44 6.45 6.30
CA LEU A 84 11.12 6.54 5.00
C LEU A 84 10.19 6.92 3.84
N THR A 85 9.03 7.48 4.14
CA THR A 85 8.07 7.95 3.12
C THR A 85 8.51 9.24 2.46
N THR A 86 9.30 10.05 3.16
CA THR A 86 9.90 11.30 2.65
C THR A 86 11.39 11.31 2.92
N GLY A 87 12.18 11.91 2.01
CA GLY A 87 13.61 12.14 2.21
C GLY A 87 14.55 10.93 2.09
N PHE A 88 14.03 9.69 2.06
CA PHE A 88 14.87 8.51 1.85
C PHE A 88 15.15 8.33 0.36
N ASP A 89 16.42 8.28 0.00
CA ASP A 89 16.90 8.05 -1.35
C ASP A 89 17.92 6.92 -1.38
N HIS A 90 17.53 5.81 -2.03
CA HIS A 90 18.39 4.65 -2.29
C HIS A 90 17.87 3.91 -3.53
N PRO A 91 18.29 4.35 -4.74
CA PRO A 91 17.81 3.78 -6.00
C PRO A 91 18.05 2.27 -6.19
N PRO A 92 19.11 1.64 -5.59
CA PRO A 92 19.34 0.20 -5.72
C PRO A 92 18.25 -0.71 -5.13
N VAL A 93 17.28 -0.20 -4.36
CA VAL A 93 16.16 -1.01 -3.86
C VAL A 93 15.47 -1.74 -5.02
N ASP A 94 15.54 -3.06 -5.03
CA ASP A 94 15.01 -3.95 -6.09
C ASP A 94 13.87 -4.86 -5.62
N LEU A 95 13.54 -4.82 -4.31
CA LEU A 95 12.32 -5.40 -3.75
C LEU A 95 11.66 -4.42 -2.78
N CYS A 96 10.35 -4.23 -2.93
CA CYS A 96 9.51 -3.46 -2.01
C CYS A 96 8.32 -4.28 -1.54
N ALA A 97 8.28 -4.65 -0.26
CA ALA A 97 7.14 -5.35 0.34
C ALA A 97 6.29 -4.36 1.16
N ILE A 98 5.01 -4.24 0.78
CA ILE A 98 4.05 -3.35 1.43
C ILE A 98 3.18 -4.17 2.38
N VAL A 99 3.67 -4.39 3.60
CA VAL A 99 3.00 -5.21 4.64
C VAL A 99 2.08 -4.30 5.49
N ARG A 100 1.37 -3.43 4.81
CA ARG A 100 0.40 -2.50 5.41
C ARG A 100 -0.65 -2.06 4.41
N ALA A 101 -1.88 -1.90 4.87
CA ALA A 101 -2.89 -1.17 4.13
C ALA A 101 -2.70 0.34 4.33
N THR A 102 -2.90 1.12 3.27
CA THR A 102 -2.92 2.59 3.36
C THR A 102 -4.22 3.14 2.77
N ALA A 103 -4.80 4.15 3.43
CA ALA A 103 -5.94 4.90 2.91
C ALA A 103 -5.52 6.04 1.96
N SER A 104 -4.23 6.40 1.97
CA SER A 104 -3.69 7.50 1.16
C SER A 104 -3.09 6.98 -0.14
N THR A 105 -3.71 7.33 -1.26
CA THR A 105 -3.20 7.06 -2.60
C THR A 105 -1.81 7.68 -2.82
N GLY A 106 -1.58 8.91 -2.32
CA GLY A 106 -0.29 9.57 -2.40
C GLY A 106 0.81 8.82 -1.65
N LEU A 107 0.49 8.25 -0.47
CA LEU A 107 1.43 7.43 0.28
C LEU A 107 1.75 6.13 -0.46
N TYR A 108 0.74 5.47 -1.06
CA TYR A 108 0.95 4.28 -1.89
C TYR A 108 1.92 4.55 -3.05
N VAL A 109 1.69 5.65 -3.80
CA VAL A 109 2.58 6.05 -4.90
C VAL A 109 4.00 6.35 -4.40
N GLN A 110 4.14 7.03 -3.25
CA GLN A 110 5.46 7.31 -2.66
C GLN A 110 6.20 6.04 -2.26
N ILE A 111 5.50 5.06 -1.67
CA ILE A 111 6.08 3.77 -1.28
C ILE A 111 6.62 3.04 -2.50
N VAL A 112 5.78 2.80 -3.50
CA VAL A 112 6.17 2.07 -4.72
C VAL A 112 7.26 2.82 -5.47
N GLY A 113 7.16 4.15 -5.56
CA GLY A 113 8.14 5.02 -6.22
C GLY A 113 9.55 4.94 -5.63
N ARG A 114 9.73 4.43 -4.39
CA ARG A 114 11.07 4.21 -3.82
C ARG A 114 11.80 3.06 -4.54
N ALA A 115 11.09 2.01 -4.89
CA ALA A 115 11.66 0.87 -5.58
C ALA A 115 11.70 1.05 -7.11
N MET A 116 10.90 1.94 -7.68
CA MET A 116 10.86 2.15 -9.13
C MET A 116 11.98 3.06 -9.66
N ARG A 117 12.89 3.54 -8.81
CA ARG A 117 14.02 4.37 -9.23
C ARG A 117 15.03 3.56 -10.01
N VAL A 118 15.59 4.20 -11.03
CA VAL A 118 16.66 3.61 -11.87
C VAL A 118 17.97 3.64 -11.10
N ALA A 119 18.71 2.52 -11.14
CA ALA A 119 20.07 2.40 -10.61
C ALA A 119 20.93 1.56 -11.55
N GLU A 120 22.23 1.72 -11.49
CA GLU A 120 23.18 0.90 -12.25
C GLU A 120 23.06 -0.56 -11.87
N GLY A 121 22.97 -1.45 -12.87
CA GLY A 121 22.82 -2.88 -12.67
C GLY A 121 21.46 -3.37 -12.22
N LYS A 122 20.49 -2.46 -12.04
CA LYS A 122 19.11 -2.79 -11.71
C LYS A 122 18.24 -2.80 -12.98
N THR A 123 17.64 -3.94 -13.28
CA THR A 123 16.79 -4.14 -14.46
C THR A 123 15.31 -3.89 -14.18
N ASP A 124 14.84 -4.26 -12.98
CA ASP A 124 13.46 -4.13 -12.54
C ASP A 124 13.35 -3.99 -11.01
N ALA A 125 12.14 -3.90 -10.51
CA ALA A 125 11.83 -3.96 -9.10
C ALA A 125 10.63 -4.87 -8.83
N LEU A 126 10.77 -5.77 -7.86
CA LEU A 126 9.68 -6.62 -7.38
C LEU A 126 8.88 -5.88 -6.32
N ILE A 127 7.59 -5.68 -6.58
CA ILE A 127 6.67 -5.07 -5.60
C ILE A 127 5.71 -6.14 -5.09
N LEU A 128 5.67 -6.33 -3.77
CA LEU A 128 4.81 -7.30 -3.10
C LEU A 128 3.79 -6.53 -2.24
N ASP A 129 2.52 -6.61 -2.57
CA ASP A 129 1.45 -5.88 -1.87
C ASP A 129 0.60 -6.83 -1.01
N TYR A 130 0.87 -6.85 0.28
CA TYR A 130 0.11 -7.60 1.29
C TYR A 130 -1.04 -6.79 1.90
N GLY A 131 -1.08 -5.48 1.61
CA GLY A 131 -2.09 -4.55 2.13
C GLY A 131 -3.30 -4.34 1.23
N GLN A 132 -3.39 -5.07 0.10
CA GLN A 132 -4.44 -4.88 -0.92
C GLN A 132 -4.54 -3.43 -1.40
N ASN A 133 -3.39 -2.76 -1.54
CA ASN A 133 -3.34 -1.37 -1.93
C ASN A 133 -3.67 -1.20 -3.42
N VAL A 134 -3.31 -2.17 -4.27
CA VAL A 134 -3.65 -2.18 -5.69
C VAL A 134 -5.17 -2.23 -5.88
N GLU A 135 -5.87 -3.08 -5.15
CA GLU A 135 -7.34 -3.18 -5.21
C GLU A 135 -8.00 -1.87 -4.75
N ARG A 136 -7.42 -1.23 -3.74
CA ARG A 136 -7.97 0.01 -3.15
C ARG A 136 -7.68 1.26 -3.97
N HIS A 137 -6.51 1.37 -4.56
CA HIS A 137 -6.02 2.59 -5.22
C HIS A 137 -5.90 2.46 -6.74
N GLY A 138 -6.01 1.24 -7.27
CA GLY A 138 -5.79 0.93 -8.69
C GLY A 138 -4.32 0.75 -9.06
N PHE A 139 -4.08 0.53 -10.34
CA PHE A 139 -2.73 0.37 -10.89
C PHE A 139 -1.89 1.63 -10.69
N ILE A 140 -0.63 1.45 -10.32
CA ILE A 140 0.27 2.55 -9.96
C ILE A 140 0.46 3.56 -11.10
N ASP A 141 0.43 3.13 -12.34
CA ASP A 141 0.57 3.96 -13.55
C ASP A 141 -0.74 4.66 -13.96
N LYS A 142 -1.87 4.29 -13.36
CA LYS A 142 -3.20 4.90 -13.61
C LYS A 142 -3.66 5.80 -12.46
N VAL A 143 -2.93 5.87 -11.38
CA VAL A 143 -3.26 6.74 -10.25
C VAL A 143 -3.25 8.20 -10.68
N LYS A 144 -4.40 8.87 -10.58
CA LYS A 144 -4.54 10.30 -10.84
C LYS A 144 -4.49 11.08 -9.53
N PRO A 145 -3.80 12.23 -9.48
CA PRO A 145 -3.92 13.14 -8.35
C PRO A 145 -5.39 13.53 -8.17
N LYS A 146 -5.89 13.52 -6.94
CA LYS A 146 -7.20 14.13 -6.66
C LYS A 146 -7.06 15.62 -6.92
N ASP A 147 -7.84 16.16 -7.86
CA ASP A 147 -7.92 17.60 -8.08
C ASP A 147 -8.37 18.27 -6.77
N LYS A 148 -7.51 19.13 -6.23
CA LYS A 148 -7.82 19.94 -5.04
C LYS A 148 -8.98 20.92 -5.28
N SER A 149 -9.38 21.09 -6.56
CA SER A 149 -10.51 21.94 -6.98
C SER A 149 -11.87 21.25 -6.94
N ALA A 150 -11.96 19.92 -6.80
CA ALA A 150 -13.17 19.30 -6.29
C ALA A 150 -13.23 19.70 -4.81
N GLY A 151 -13.95 20.78 -4.54
CA GLY A 151 -14.08 21.37 -3.23
C GLY A 151 -14.23 20.29 -2.15
N ALA A 152 -13.80 20.60 -0.94
CA ALA A 152 -14.20 19.85 0.22
C ALA A 152 -15.73 19.68 0.08
N GLY A 153 -16.12 18.62 -0.64
CA GLY A 153 -17.49 18.20 -0.64
C GLY A 153 -17.79 18.06 0.81
N GLU A 154 -18.86 18.63 1.27
CA GLU A 154 -19.49 18.29 2.51
C GLU A 154 -19.54 16.77 2.53
N GLY A 155 -18.45 16.14 2.95
CA GLY A 155 -18.39 14.70 3.15
C GLY A 155 -19.37 14.50 4.30
N GLU A 156 -20.55 13.96 3.99
CA GLU A 156 -21.41 13.43 5.02
C GLU A 156 -20.52 12.69 6.00
N ALA A 157 -20.60 13.07 7.26
CA ALA A 157 -19.80 12.44 8.30
C ALA A 157 -19.98 10.93 8.14
N PRO A 158 -18.89 10.14 8.06
CA PRO A 158 -18.99 8.72 7.75
C PRO A 158 -19.91 8.08 8.79
N ILE A 159 -21.10 7.65 8.35
CA ILE A 159 -22.12 7.02 9.18
C ILE A 159 -22.15 5.51 8.91
N LYS A 160 -22.52 4.74 9.93
CA LYS A 160 -22.87 3.33 9.83
C LYS A 160 -24.21 3.08 10.49
N THR A 161 -24.93 2.10 10.00
CA THR A 161 -26.23 1.71 10.56
C THR A 161 -26.04 0.51 11.48
N CYS A 162 -26.62 0.54 12.66
CA CYS A 162 -26.62 -0.57 13.59
C CYS A 162 -27.47 -1.71 13.04
N GLU A 163 -26.92 -2.94 12.99
CA GLU A 163 -27.61 -4.12 12.48
C GLU A 163 -28.76 -4.57 13.36
N VAL A 164 -28.76 -4.19 14.65
CA VAL A 164 -29.74 -4.60 15.64
C VAL A 164 -30.94 -3.63 15.71
N CYS A 165 -30.66 -2.34 15.90
CA CYS A 165 -31.72 -1.32 16.08
C CYS A 165 -31.87 -0.34 14.90
N GLN A 166 -31.07 -0.50 13.85
CA GLN A 166 -31.05 0.33 12.65
C GLN A 166 -30.76 1.84 12.90
N THR A 167 -30.31 2.19 14.09
CA THR A 167 -29.89 3.55 14.41
C THR A 167 -28.62 3.90 13.63
N MET A 168 -28.64 5.07 12.98
CA MET A 168 -27.44 5.63 12.33
C MET A 168 -26.50 6.22 13.37
N CYS A 169 -25.26 5.80 13.37
CA CYS A 169 -24.22 6.29 14.27
C CYS A 169 -22.94 6.61 13.49
N HIS A 170 -22.06 7.39 14.09
CA HIS A 170 -20.78 7.73 13.48
C HIS A 170 -19.95 6.45 13.26
N ALA A 171 -19.27 6.34 12.10
CA ALA A 171 -18.52 5.14 11.74
C ALA A 171 -17.44 4.73 12.76
N ALA A 172 -16.93 5.69 13.54
CA ALA A 172 -15.94 5.44 14.60
C ALA A 172 -16.53 4.88 15.91
N CYS A 173 -17.86 4.85 16.08
CA CYS A 173 -18.48 4.30 17.29
C CYS A 173 -18.17 2.82 17.43
N LYS A 174 -17.69 2.39 18.59
CA LYS A 174 -17.44 0.97 18.89
C LYS A 174 -18.69 0.29 19.45
N ILE A 175 -19.54 1.05 20.10
CA ILE A 175 -20.78 0.58 20.73
C ILE A 175 -21.91 1.46 20.23
N CYS A 176 -23.04 0.84 19.86
CA CYS A 176 -24.24 1.58 19.47
C CYS A 176 -24.77 2.40 20.66
N PRO A 177 -24.96 3.71 20.52
CA PRO A 177 -25.42 4.55 21.63
C PRO A 177 -26.87 4.27 22.05
N GLU A 178 -27.68 3.65 21.18
CA GLU A 178 -29.09 3.39 21.44
C GLU A 178 -29.33 2.00 22.06
N CYS A 179 -28.77 0.93 21.47
CA CYS A 179 -29.05 -0.43 21.91
C CYS A 179 -27.87 -1.15 22.58
N GLY A 180 -26.70 -0.51 22.67
CA GLY A 180 -25.51 -1.10 23.28
C GLY A 180 -24.85 -2.18 22.42
N PHE A 181 -25.26 -2.41 21.18
CA PHE A 181 -24.63 -3.38 20.29
C PHE A 181 -23.16 -3.02 20.06
N GLU A 182 -22.27 -3.95 20.33
CA GLU A 182 -20.85 -3.80 20.10
C GLU A 182 -20.52 -4.15 18.64
N PHE A 183 -20.09 -3.16 17.87
CA PHE A 183 -19.74 -3.37 16.47
C PHE A 183 -18.50 -4.24 16.36
N PRO A 184 -18.50 -5.23 15.47
CA PRO A 184 -17.31 -6.04 15.22
C PRO A 184 -16.13 -5.13 14.85
N ALA A 185 -14.96 -5.44 15.39
CA ALA A 185 -13.74 -4.73 15.02
C ALA A 185 -13.57 -4.83 13.49
N PRO A 186 -13.21 -3.73 12.81
CA PRO A 186 -12.98 -3.80 11.38
C PRO A 186 -11.92 -4.86 11.12
N THR A 187 -12.27 -5.84 10.30
CA THR A 187 -11.32 -6.83 9.81
C THR A 187 -10.24 -6.09 9.04
N LEU A 188 -9.02 -6.18 9.53
CA LEU A 188 -7.89 -5.62 8.81
C LEU A 188 -7.71 -6.47 7.54
N ASN A 189 -7.82 -5.82 6.39
CA ASN A 189 -7.52 -6.42 5.10
C ASN A 189 -6.00 -6.63 4.99
N HIS A 190 -5.52 -7.65 5.67
CA HIS A 190 -4.12 -8.05 5.64
C HIS A 190 -4.10 -9.54 5.32
N GLY A 191 -3.59 -9.89 4.14
CA GLY A 191 -3.50 -11.26 3.68
C GLY A 191 -2.14 -11.88 4.02
N ALA A 192 -2.11 -13.21 4.12
CA ALA A 192 -0.86 -13.97 4.28
C ALA A 192 0.00 -13.97 3.00
N ASN A 193 -0.63 -13.74 1.86
CA ASN A 193 0.02 -13.74 0.55
C ASN A 193 -0.01 -12.36 -0.06
N SER A 194 0.99 -12.05 -0.90
CA SER A 194 1.00 -10.86 -1.71
C SER A 194 -0.13 -10.86 -2.74
N TYR A 195 -0.52 -9.67 -3.17
CA TYR A 195 -1.43 -9.53 -4.31
C TYR A 195 -0.79 -10.16 -5.56
N LYS A 196 -1.50 -11.10 -6.18
CA LYS A 196 -1.01 -11.89 -7.32
C LYS A 196 -1.35 -11.29 -8.69
N GLY A 197 -2.13 -10.21 -8.71
CA GLY A 197 -2.52 -9.52 -9.93
C GLY A 197 -1.46 -8.56 -10.46
N ALA A 198 -1.76 -7.98 -11.61
CA ALA A 198 -0.92 -6.97 -12.24
C ALA A 198 -0.87 -5.68 -11.41
N MET A 199 0.30 -5.07 -11.30
CA MET A 199 0.48 -3.76 -10.67
C MET A 199 0.52 -2.62 -11.69
N LEU A 200 0.87 -2.91 -12.91
CA LEU A 200 0.85 -1.98 -14.03
C LEU A 200 -0.31 -2.35 -14.98
N SER A 201 -0.97 -1.35 -15.54
CA SER A 201 -2.05 -1.58 -16.50
C SER A 201 -1.59 -2.31 -17.76
N SER A 202 -0.31 -2.16 -18.15
CA SER A 202 0.30 -2.87 -19.28
C SER A 202 0.50 -4.37 -19.05
N GLN A 203 0.39 -4.85 -17.81
CA GLN A 203 0.47 -6.26 -17.45
C GLN A 203 -0.89 -6.98 -17.55
N VAL A 204 -1.97 -6.22 -17.78
CA VAL A 204 -3.32 -6.76 -17.98
C VAL A 204 -3.59 -6.84 -19.47
N GLU A 205 -3.96 -8.01 -19.95
CA GLU A 205 -4.45 -8.15 -21.31
C GLU A 205 -5.72 -7.33 -21.51
N ALA A 206 -5.79 -6.60 -22.61
CA ALA A 206 -6.97 -5.83 -22.95
C ALA A 206 -8.11 -6.79 -23.31
N GLU A 207 -9.20 -6.70 -22.57
CA GLU A 207 -10.43 -7.39 -22.95
C GLU A 207 -11.11 -6.60 -24.07
N TRP A 208 -11.32 -7.24 -25.20
CA TRP A 208 -12.01 -6.66 -26.33
C TRP A 208 -13.45 -7.15 -26.36
N TYR A 209 -14.38 -6.19 -26.37
CA TYR A 209 -15.80 -6.48 -26.51
C TYR A 209 -16.27 -6.08 -27.90
N GLU A 210 -17.09 -6.93 -28.54
CA GLU A 210 -17.79 -6.55 -29.75
C GLU A 210 -18.83 -5.47 -29.42
N VAL A 211 -18.85 -4.40 -30.21
CA VAL A 211 -19.76 -3.29 -30.03
C VAL A 211 -20.77 -3.30 -31.18
N ASP A 212 -22.04 -3.48 -30.86
CA ASP A 212 -23.13 -3.51 -31.85
C ASP A 212 -23.32 -2.17 -32.56
N SER A 213 -23.10 -1.07 -31.86
CA SER A 213 -23.23 0.27 -32.43
C SER A 213 -22.40 1.30 -31.68
N VAL A 214 -21.92 2.30 -32.39
CA VAL A 214 -21.20 3.44 -31.83
C VAL A 214 -21.88 4.72 -32.24
N MET A 215 -22.30 5.52 -31.26
CA MET A 215 -22.89 6.84 -31.51
C MET A 215 -21.91 7.95 -31.16
N TYR A 216 -21.74 8.88 -32.09
CA TYR A 216 -20.90 10.06 -31.92
C TYR A 216 -21.76 11.29 -31.68
N GLY A 217 -21.48 12.01 -30.63
CA GLY A 217 -22.18 13.25 -30.27
C GLY A 217 -21.21 14.35 -29.86
N ARG A 218 -21.68 15.58 -29.92
CA ARG A 218 -20.93 16.73 -29.40
C ARG A 218 -21.28 16.93 -27.92
N HIS A 219 -20.27 16.90 -27.08
CA HIS A 219 -20.43 17.26 -25.67
C HIS A 219 -20.02 18.70 -25.45
N LYS A 220 -21.01 19.53 -25.07
CA LYS A 220 -20.81 20.95 -24.74
C LYS A 220 -20.71 21.11 -23.23
N LYS A 221 -19.69 21.82 -22.78
CA LYS A 221 -19.52 22.21 -21.38
C LYS A 221 -19.20 23.69 -21.33
N GLU A 222 -19.96 24.45 -20.54
CA GLU A 222 -19.82 25.88 -20.42
C GLU A 222 -18.39 26.30 -20.05
N GLY A 223 -17.79 27.23 -20.80
CA GLY A 223 -16.43 27.73 -20.58
C GLY A 223 -15.30 26.81 -21.02
N LYS A 224 -15.58 25.70 -21.74
CA LYS A 224 -14.57 24.78 -22.29
C LYS A 224 -14.82 24.52 -23.77
N PRO A 225 -13.78 24.19 -24.57
CA PRO A 225 -13.98 23.75 -25.95
C PRO A 225 -14.83 22.49 -26.02
N ASP A 226 -15.64 22.39 -27.08
CA ASP A 226 -16.47 21.24 -27.36
C ASP A 226 -15.61 19.96 -27.47
N SER A 227 -16.11 18.86 -26.94
CA SER A 227 -15.45 17.56 -27.02
C SER A 227 -16.35 16.51 -27.69
N LEU A 228 -15.73 15.48 -28.25
CA LEU A 228 -16.44 14.34 -28.83
C LEU A 228 -16.97 13.44 -27.69
N LYS A 229 -18.27 13.15 -27.70
CA LYS A 229 -18.87 12.10 -26.87
C LYS A 229 -19.05 10.85 -27.72
N VAL A 230 -18.49 9.76 -27.26
CA VAL A 230 -18.68 8.43 -27.85
C VAL A 230 -19.51 7.60 -26.88
N THR A 231 -20.57 6.96 -27.39
CA THR A 231 -21.42 6.05 -26.59
C THR A 231 -21.46 4.72 -27.34
N TYR A 232 -21.15 3.67 -26.60
CA TYR A 232 -21.12 2.28 -27.08
C TYR A 232 -22.40 1.57 -26.69
#